data_0f45a9d73009215579ea91e8bc977ee4
#
_entry.id   0f45a9d73009215579ea91e8bc977ee4
#
_cell.length_a   1.000
_cell.length_b   1.000
_cell.length_c   1.000
_cell.angle_alpha   90.00
_cell.angle_beta   90.00
_cell.angle_gamma   90.00
#
_symmetry.space_group_name_H-M   'P 1'
#
loop_
_entity.id
_entity.type
_entity.pdbx_description
1 polymer ?
#
loop_
_entity_poly.entity_id
_entity_poly.type
_entity_poly.pdbx_seq_one_letter_code
_entity_poly.pdbx_strand_id
1 'polypeptide(L)'
;GLESHKSHMTILQGLSCKMSENGHWSYSSVMGAYKSGRNSLSGIKRATIDFELARLSPSPFGHVELSLTGNYSSFRKGIVAGYSAPSPHQRNYCYADPQTAYDELFKSVTNPGAVDSDNAMLQFLQGEESFKANVLQGYEKLKLSNHIMSIESIQSRNQKVAKMSGAIGKYLPTL
;
A
#
# COMPACT_ATOMS: atom_id res chain seq x y z
N GLY A 1 27.95 -5.98 2.86
CA GLY A 1 27.02 -5.95 1.98
C GLY A 1 26.78 -4.81 0.99
N LEU A 2 27.19 -3.52 1.24
CA LEU A 2 26.85 -2.42 0.30
C LEU A 2 28.01 -1.98 -0.60
N GLU A 3 29.18 -2.63 -0.51
CA GLU A 3 30.39 -2.22 -1.23
C GLU A 3 30.21 -2.20 -2.76
N SER A 4 29.52 -3.19 -3.33
CA SER A 4 29.22 -3.26 -4.76
C SER A 4 28.28 -2.14 -5.25
N HIS A 5 27.58 -1.44 -4.37
CA HIS A 5 26.66 -0.36 -4.70
C HIS A 5 27.22 1.04 -4.43
N LYS A 6 28.45 1.12 -3.95
CA LYS A 6 29.07 2.37 -3.48
C LYS A 6 29.09 3.48 -4.53
N SER A 7 29.29 3.14 -5.81
CA SER A 7 29.27 4.08 -6.93
C SER A 7 27.86 4.66 -7.22
N HIS A 8 26.81 4.02 -6.70
CA HIS A 8 25.41 4.41 -6.90
C HIS A 8 24.76 4.92 -5.62
N MET A 9 25.56 5.19 -4.58
CA MET A 9 25.07 5.61 -3.27
C MET A 9 25.55 7.02 -2.95
N THR A 10 24.63 7.81 -2.40
CA THR A 10 24.93 9.09 -1.75
C THR A 10 24.50 9.00 -0.29
N ILE A 11 25.42 9.26 0.63
CA ILE A 11 25.16 9.27 2.06
C ILE A 11 25.12 10.73 2.53
N LEU A 12 23.97 11.17 3.01
CA LEU A 12 23.78 12.50 3.58
C LEU A 12 23.83 12.41 5.11
N GLN A 13 24.74 13.16 5.72
CA GLN A 13 24.87 13.23 7.16
C GLN A 13 24.51 14.63 7.69
N GLY A 14 24.20 14.72 8.97
CA GLY A 14 23.90 15.99 9.62
C GLY A 14 22.51 16.57 9.29
N LEU A 15 21.64 15.81 8.66
CA LEU A 15 20.25 16.21 8.44
C LEU A 15 19.43 16.06 9.73
N SER A 16 18.60 17.05 10.01
CA SER A 16 17.61 16.99 11.08
C SER A 16 16.20 17.22 10.54
N CYS A 17 15.26 16.42 11.00
CA CYS A 17 13.85 16.59 10.65
C CYS A 17 13.12 17.34 11.79
N LYS A 18 13.13 18.68 11.75
CA LYS A 18 12.42 19.52 12.74
C LYS A 18 10.90 19.41 12.65
N MET A 19 10.40 18.81 11.60
CA MET A 19 8.95 18.66 11.35
C MET A 19 8.38 17.40 11.98
N SER A 20 9.21 16.48 12.41
CA SER A 20 8.80 15.19 12.94
C SER A 20 9.19 15.07 14.41
N GLU A 21 8.27 14.61 15.24
CA GLU A 21 8.53 14.26 16.63
C GLU A 21 9.33 12.96 16.69
N ASN A 22 10.08 12.78 17.79
CA ASN A 22 10.79 11.52 18.04
C ASN A 22 9.79 10.38 18.34
N GLY A 23 10.09 9.21 17.81
CA GLY A 23 9.40 7.97 18.18
C GLY A 23 8.66 7.29 17.03
N HIS A 24 7.99 6.22 17.38
CA HIS A 24 7.33 5.30 16.45
C HIS A 24 6.14 5.92 15.69
N TRP A 25 5.69 7.10 16.07
CA TRP A 25 4.55 7.81 15.47
C TRP A 25 4.92 8.65 14.25
N SER A 26 6.21 8.75 13.96
CA SER A 26 6.74 9.70 12.97
C SER A 26 7.03 9.10 11.60
N TYR A 27 6.90 7.80 11.42
CA TYR A 27 7.29 7.14 10.17
C TYR A 27 6.63 7.73 8.92
N SER A 28 5.30 7.77 8.89
CA SER A 28 4.58 8.32 7.74
C SER A 28 4.85 9.80 7.53
N SER A 29 5.08 10.58 8.60
CA SER A 29 5.38 12.01 8.48
C SER A 29 6.78 12.30 7.96
N VAL A 30 7.77 11.48 8.34
CA VAL A 30 9.14 11.57 7.81
C VAL A 30 9.13 11.24 6.32
N MET A 31 8.50 10.13 5.95
CA MET A 31 8.41 9.67 4.56
C MET A 31 7.52 10.58 3.70
N GLY A 32 6.56 11.27 4.29
CA GLY A 32 5.67 12.22 3.61
C GLY A 32 6.09 13.69 3.75
N ALA A 33 7.18 13.98 4.46
CA ALA A 33 7.72 15.33 4.69
C ALA A 33 6.67 16.32 5.22
N TYR A 34 5.95 15.97 6.31
CA TYR A 34 4.98 16.85 6.96
C TYR A 34 5.12 16.86 8.49
N LYS A 35 4.63 17.92 9.11
CA LYS A 35 4.65 18.07 10.57
C LYS A 35 3.69 17.08 11.22
N SER A 36 4.22 16.21 12.08
CA SER A 36 3.45 15.29 12.93
C SER A 36 3.46 15.73 14.38
N GLY A 37 2.45 15.34 15.14
CA GLY A 37 2.41 15.44 16.60
C GLY A 37 2.74 14.10 17.27
N ARG A 38 2.81 14.11 18.61
CA ARG A 38 3.08 12.91 19.41
C ARG A 38 1.95 11.88 19.40
N ASN A 39 0.78 12.24 18.93
CA ASN A 39 -0.35 11.34 18.87
C ASN A 39 -0.22 10.38 17.68
N SER A 40 -0.40 9.09 17.93
CA SER A 40 -0.54 8.05 16.91
C SER A 40 -1.65 8.33 15.89
N LEU A 41 -2.55 9.24 16.24
CA LEU A 41 -3.66 9.76 15.46
C LEU A 41 -3.31 11.03 14.68
N SER A 42 -2.05 11.50 14.70
CA SER A 42 -1.69 12.57 13.78
C SER A 42 -1.91 12.05 12.36
N GLY A 43 -2.97 12.54 11.74
CA GLY A 43 -3.47 12.00 10.48
C GLY A 43 -2.41 12.05 9.39
N ILE A 44 -2.38 11.04 8.57
CA ILE A 44 -1.58 11.01 7.34
C ILE A 44 -2.04 12.18 6.48
N LYS A 45 -1.13 13.09 6.16
CA LYS A 45 -1.46 14.34 5.46
C LYS A 45 -1.17 14.30 3.96
N ARG A 46 -0.34 13.37 3.52
CA ARG A 46 0.00 13.15 2.11
C ARG A 46 0.59 11.77 1.88
N ALA A 47 0.75 11.41 0.62
CA ALA A 47 1.45 10.20 0.23
C ALA A 47 2.89 10.20 0.75
N THR A 48 3.43 9.02 1.00
CA THR A 48 4.83 8.82 1.34
C THR A 48 5.68 8.73 0.08
N ILE A 49 6.98 9.04 0.19
CA ILE A 49 7.89 9.14 -0.96
C ILE A 49 8.02 7.81 -1.73
N ASP A 50 7.95 6.71 -1.04
CA ASP A 50 7.98 5.38 -1.64
C ASP A 50 6.75 5.11 -2.53
N PHE A 51 5.56 5.59 -2.13
CA PHE A 51 4.37 5.54 -2.98
C PHE A 51 4.48 6.46 -4.19
N GLU A 52 5.01 7.66 -4.02
CA GLU A 52 5.24 8.58 -5.15
C GLU A 52 6.25 7.98 -6.15
N LEU A 53 7.32 7.35 -5.65
CA LEU A 53 8.28 6.65 -6.51
C LEU A 53 7.63 5.44 -7.21
N ALA A 54 6.79 4.68 -6.52
CA ALA A 54 6.07 3.56 -7.10
C ALA A 54 5.12 3.96 -8.24
N ARG A 55 4.53 5.16 -8.18
CA ARG A 55 3.71 5.72 -9.28
C ARG A 55 4.51 5.97 -10.55
N LEU A 56 5.79 6.26 -10.40
CA LEU A 56 6.72 6.47 -11.52
C LEU A 56 7.33 5.16 -12.03
N SER A 57 7.16 4.07 -11.29
CA SER A 57 7.70 2.76 -11.64
C SER A 57 6.73 1.96 -12.51
N PRO A 58 7.18 1.34 -13.59
CA PRO A 58 6.35 0.48 -14.42
C PRO A 58 6.04 -0.90 -13.79
N SER A 59 6.39 -1.12 -12.53
CA SER A 59 6.17 -2.40 -11.85
C SER A 59 4.69 -2.80 -11.83
N PRO A 60 4.33 -4.05 -12.15
CA PRO A 60 2.95 -4.52 -12.13
C PRO A 60 2.35 -4.50 -10.72
N PHE A 61 3.17 -4.72 -9.69
CA PHE A 61 2.72 -4.74 -8.30
C PHE A 61 2.59 -3.32 -7.70
N GLY A 62 3.17 -2.31 -8.34
CA GLY A 62 3.21 -0.95 -7.80
C GLY A 62 4.03 -0.91 -6.52
N HIS A 63 3.36 -0.74 -5.39
CA HIS A 63 3.97 -0.70 -4.06
C HIS A 63 3.66 -1.99 -3.28
N VAL A 64 4.69 -2.63 -2.74
CA VAL A 64 4.57 -3.80 -1.84
C VAL A 64 5.27 -3.49 -0.54
N GLU A 65 4.57 -3.65 0.56
CA GLU A 65 5.10 -3.43 1.91
C GLU A 65 5.11 -4.77 2.67
N LEU A 66 6.29 -5.14 3.18
CA LEU A 66 6.51 -6.38 3.92
C LEU A 66 6.94 -6.08 5.35
N SER A 67 6.53 -6.90 6.31
CA SER A 67 6.90 -6.79 7.72
C SER A 67 7.35 -8.13 8.26
N LEU A 68 8.34 -8.09 9.14
CA LEU A 68 8.78 -9.27 9.90
C LEU A 68 7.96 -9.48 11.19
N THR A 69 7.16 -8.48 11.58
CA THR A 69 6.39 -8.51 12.84
C THR A 69 4.92 -8.69 12.56
N GLY A 70 4.43 -9.93 12.64
CA GLY A 70 3.06 -10.32 12.27
C GLY A 70 1.99 -10.23 13.36
N ASN A 71 2.33 -9.93 14.63
CA ASN A 71 1.45 -10.26 15.76
C ASN A 71 0.77 -9.06 16.44
N TYR A 72 1.01 -7.83 16.02
CA TYR A 72 0.44 -6.66 16.69
C TYR A 72 -0.59 -5.97 15.79
N SER A 73 -1.85 -6.13 16.12
CA SER A 73 -2.99 -5.47 15.43
C SER A 73 -3.22 -5.98 13.99
N SER A 74 -3.31 -7.28 13.81
CA SER A 74 -3.68 -7.83 12.51
C SER A 74 -5.16 -7.57 12.20
N PHE A 75 -5.44 -6.88 11.12
CA PHE A 75 -6.82 -6.74 10.58
C PHE A 75 -7.30 -8.07 9.99
N ARG A 76 -6.39 -8.86 9.51
CA ARG A 76 -6.56 -10.18 8.94
C ARG A 76 -5.28 -10.96 9.21
N LYS A 77 -5.36 -12.30 9.26
CA LYS A 77 -4.18 -13.15 9.41
C LYS A 77 -3.13 -12.77 8.35
N GLY A 78 -1.92 -12.48 8.79
CA GLY A 78 -0.80 -12.14 7.93
C GLY A 78 -0.82 -10.73 7.31
N ILE A 79 -1.79 -9.87 7.65
CA ILE A 79 -1.86 -8.49 7.18
C ILE A 79 -1.89 -7.54 8.38
N VAL A 80 -0.97 -6.59 8.41
CA VAL A 80 -0.84 -5.59 9.48
C VAL A 80 -0.84 -4.18 8.90
N ALA A 81 -1.01 -3.18 9.77
CA ALA A 81 -0.92 -1.78 9.34
C ALA A 81 0.52 -1.44 8.95
N GLY A 82 0.68 -0.90 7.75
CA GLY A 82 1.95 -0.41 7.23
C GLY A 82 2.30 0.99 7.71
N TYR A 83 3.48 1.44 7.32
CA TYR A 83 3.97 2.80 7.59
C TYR A 83 3.85 3.72 6.38
N SER A 84 3.75 3.15 5.20
CA SER A 84 3.56 3.86 3.95
C SER A 84 2.11 4.30 3.76
N ALA A 85 1.90 5.31 2.95
CA ALA A 85 0.59 5.88 2.69
C ALA A 85 0.43 6.30 1.22
N PRO A 86 -0.61 5.85 0.53
CA PRO A 86 -0.88 6.22 -0.86
C PRO A 86 -1.48 7.63 -0.99
N SER A 87 -2.14 8.14 0.04
CA SER A 87 -2.83 9.43 0.03
C SER A 87 -3.10 9.94 1.45
N PRO A 88 -3.60 11.19 1.60
CA PRO A 88 -4.06 11.70 2.89
C PRO A 88 -5.10 10.78 3.53
N HIS A 89 -4.96 10.58 4.84
CA HIS A 89 -5.86 9.76 5.67
C HIS A 89 -5.93 8.27 5.31
N GLN A 90 -5.15 7.81 4.35
CA GLN A 90 -5.10 6.43 3.89
C GLN A 90 -3.76 5.81 4.27
N ARG A 91 -3.80 4.79 5.11
CA ARG A 91 -2.64 3.98 5.47
C ARG A 91 -2.56 2.77 4.56
N ASN A 92 -1.35 2.40 4.15
CA ASN A 92 -1.14 1.13 3.48
C ASN A 92 -1.20 -0.03 4.48
N TYR A 93 -1.39 -1.23 3.95
CA TYR A 93 -1.27 -2.48 4.69
C TYR A 93 -0.03 -3.21 4.22
N CYS A 94 0.64 -3.90 5.14
CA CYS A 94 1.79 -4.73 4.79
C CYS A 94 1.55 -6.20 5.09
N TYR A 95 2.19 -7.04 4.32
CA TYR A 95 2.15 -8.48 4.51
C TYR A 95 3.19 -8.86 5.57
N ALA A 96 2.74 -9.56 6.60
CA ALA A 96 3.57 -10.04 7.70
C ALA A 96 3.71 -11.57 7.73
N ASP A 97 3.14 -12.22 6.73
CA ASP A 97 3.22 -13.67 6.52
C ASP A 97 3.59 -13.96 5.06
N PRO A 98 4.65 -14.72 4.79
CA PRO A 98 5.11 -14.99 3.42
C PRO A 98 4.07 -15.71 2.56
N GLN A 99 3.32 -16.66 3.12
CA GLN A 99 2.27 -17.37 2.41
C GLN A 99 1.15 -16.42 1.99
N THR A 100 0.70 -15.56 2.91
CA THR A 100 -0.32 -14.55 2.61
C THR A 100 0.18 -13.57 1.55
N ALA A 101 1.45 -13.15 1.61
CA ALA A 101 2.04 -12.28 0.59
C ALA A 101 2.04 -12.95 -0.79
N TYR A 102 2.47 -14.20 -0.85
CA TYR A 102 2.49 -14.99 -2.08
C TYR A 102 1.10 -15.15 -2.68
N ASP A 103 0.15 -15.59 -1.88
CA ASP A 103 -1.23 -15.83 -2.31
C ASP A 103 -1.89 -14.56 -2.84
N GLU A 104 -1.69 -13.41 -2.19
CA GLU A 104 -2.29 -12.14 -2.60
C GLU A 104 -1.58 -11.50 -3.80
N LEU A 105 -0.26 -11.58 -3.88
CA LEU A 105 0.51 -10.97 -4.98
C LEU A 105 0.40 -11.78 -6.27
N PHE A 106 0.42 -13.11 -6.18
CA PHE A 106 0.43 -13.99 -7.35
C PHE A 106 -0.92 -14.66 -7.65
N LYS A 107 -1.98 -14.30 -6.93
CA LYS A 107 -3.33 -14.87 -7.06
C LYS A 107 -3.82 -14.91 -8.52
N SER A 108 -3.55 -13.89 -9.30
CA SER A 108 -3.95 -13.83 -10.71
C SER A 108 -3.27 -14.87 -11.61
N VAL A 109 -2.14 -15.41 -11.16
CA VAL A 109 -1.42 -16.48 -11.86
C VAL A 109 -1.77 -17.84 -11.31
N THR A 110 -1.85 -17.97 -9.97
CA THR A 110 -2.08 -19.23 -9.27
C THR A 110 -3.56 -19.63 -9.20
N ASN A 111 -4.46 -18.65 -9.17
CA ASN A 111 -5.92 -18.87 -9.09
C ASN A 111 -6.71 -17.76 -9.82
N PRO A 112 -6.69 -17.75 -11.16
CA PRO A 112 -7.36 -16.70 -11.95
C PRO A 112 -8.86 -16.59 -11.67
N GLY A 113 -9.55 -17.71 -11.48
CA GLY A 113 -11.00 -17.72 -11.22
C GLY A 113 -11.39 -17.01 -9.91
N ALA A 114 -10.53 -17.07 -8.89
CA ALA A 114 -10.76 -16.31 -7.66
C ALA A 114 -10.58 -14.79 -7.87
N VAL A 115 -9.71 -14.37 -8.78
CA VAL A 115 -9.54 -12.96 -9.13
C VAL A 115 -10.77 -12.40 -9.84
N ASP A 116 -11.38 -13.18 -10.73
CA ASP A 116 -12.61 -12.78 -11.44
C ASP A 116 -13.77 -12.61 -10.45
N SER A 117 -13.90 -13.52 -9.49
CA SER A 117 -14.89 -13.42 -8.41
C SER A 117 -14.64 -12.18 -7.52
N ASP A 118 -13.40 -11.92 -7.13
CA ASP A 118 -13.05 -10.73 -6.34
C ASP A 118 -13.33 -9.44 -7.12
N ASN A 119 -13.00 -9.40 -8.42
CA ASN A 119 -13.25 -8.24 -9.25
C ASN A 119 -14.76 -7.96 -9.42
N ALA A 120 -15.58 -9.01 -9.56
CA ALA A 120 -17.04 -8.87 -9.61
C ALA A 120 -17.60 -8.29 -8.30
N MET A 121 -17.09 -8.78 -7.14
CA MET A 121 -17.47 -8.24 -5.83
C MET A 121 -17.04 -6.77 -5.68
N LEU A 122 -15.81 -6.43 -6.09
CA LEU A 122 -15.31 -5.06 -6.02
C LEU A 122 -16.13 -4.11 -6.92
N GLN A 123 -16.55 -4.54 -8.09
CA GLN A 123 -17.44 -3.77 -8.96
C GLN A 123 -18.80 -3.53 -8.33
N PHE A 124 -19.37 -4.54 -7.69
CA PHE A 124 -20.64 -4.40 -6.98
C PHE A 124 -20.52 -3.39 -5.83
N LEU A 125 -19.48 -3.49 -4.99
CA LEU A 125 -19.24 -2.56 -3.89
C LEU A 125 -19.01 -1.13 -4.40
N GLN A 126 -18.27 -0.95 -5.47
CA GLN A 126 -18.03 0.37 -6.08
C GLN A 126 -19.35 1.01 -6.58
N GLY A 127 -20.23 0.23 -7.15
CA GLY A 127 -21.55 0.69 -7.58
C GLY A 127 -22.39 1.18 -6.41
N GLU A 128 -22.48 0.41 -5.34
CA GLU A 128 -23.19 0.76 -4.10
C GLU A 128 -22.61 2.02 -3.42
N GLU A 129 -21.30 2.13 -3.35
CA GLU A 129 -20.62 3.26 -2.71
C GLU A 129 -20.73 4.54 -3.53
N SER A 130 -20.67 4.45 -4.85
CA SER A 130 -20.88 5.59 -5.75
C SER A 130 -22.25 6.20 -5.57
N PHE A 131 -23.28 5.38 -5.36
CA PHE A 131 -24.62 5.86 -5.04
C PHE A 131 -24.65 6.62 -3.70
N LYS A 132 -24.02 6.08 -2.66
CA LYS A 132 -23.96 6.69 -1.33
C LYS A 132 -23.13 7.98 -1.30
N ALA A 133 -22.12 8.10 -2.16
CA ALA A 133 -21.24 9.28 -2.24
C ALA A 133 -22.02 10.57 -2.60
N ASN A 134 -23.14 10.47 -3.27
CA ASN A 134 -23.98 11.61 -3.62
C ASN A 134 -24.79 12.15 -2.44
N VAL A 135 -24.98 11.34 -1.39
CA VAL A 135 -25.76 11.70 -0.20
C VAL A 135 -24.88 12.18 0.95
N LEU A 136 -23.64 11.72 1.01
CA LEU A 136 -22.70 12.05 2.09
C LEU A 136 -22.04 13.40 1.91
N GLN A 137 -21.71 14.04 3.03
CA GLN A 137 -21.01 15.33 3.06
C GLN A 137 -19.81 15.30 4.01
N GLY A 138 -18.93 16.29 3.86
CA GLY A 138 -17.80 16.50 4.78
C GLY A 138 -16.86 15.29 4.88
N TYR A 139 -16.50 14.94 6.11
CA TYR A 139 -15.51 13.90 6.40
C TYR A 139 -15.94 12.49 5.97
N GLU A 140 -17.22 12.17 6.06
CA GLU A 140 -17.73 10.86 5.64
C GLU A 140 -17.66 10.68 4.11
N LYS A 141 -17.90 11.75 3.36
CA LYS A 141 -17.69 11.74 1.90
C LYS A 141 -16.22 11.50 1.55
N LEU A 142 -15.29 12.12 2.28
CA LEU A 142 -13.86 11.92 2.09
C LEU A 142 -13.43 10.48 2.37
N LYS A 143 -13.94 9.88 3.45
CA LYS A 143 -13.67 8.45 3.76
C LYS A 143 -14.16 7.53 2.65
N LEU A 144 -15.39 7.74 2.20
CA LEU A 144 -15.96 6.93 1.13
C LEU A 144 -15.19 7.10 -0.19
N SER A 145 -14.82 8.33 -0.54
CA SER A 145 -13.98 8.60 -1.72
C SER A 145 -12.64 7.87 -1.65
N ASN A 146 -11.98 7.88 -0.48
CA ASN A 146 -10.73 7.15 -0.27
C ASN A 146 -10.93 5.63 -0.40
N HIS A 147 -12.07 5.11 0.04
CA HIS A 147 -12.39 3.69 -0.08
C HIS A 147 -12.61 3.29 -1.54
N ILE A 148 -13.35 4.08 -2.31
CA ILE A 148 -13.54 3.89 -3.76
C ILE A 148 -12.18 3.89 -4.48
N MET A 149 -11.32 4.87 -4.21
CA MET A 149 -9.98 4.91 -4.81
C MET A 149 -9.14 3.68 -4.46
N SER A 150 -9.32 3.12 -3.25
CA SER A 150 -8.64 1.88 -2.86
C SER A 150 -9.11 0.69 -3.67
N ILE A 151 -10.41 0.57 -3.90
CA ILE A 151 -11.01 -0.47 -4.75
C ILE A 151 -10.48 -0.37 -6.18
N GLU A 152 -10.48 0.83 -6.76
CA GLU A 152 -9.96 1.09 -8.10
C GLU A 152 -8.48 0.75 -8.23
N SER A 153 -7.70 1.04 -7.20
CA SER A 153 -6.27 0.69 -7.14
C SER A 153 -6.06 -0.83 -7.15
N ILE A 154 -6.87 -1.58 -6.39
CA ILE A 154 -6.82 -3.04 -6.36
C ILE A 154 -7.19 -3.62 -7.72
N GLN A 155 -8.27 -3.14 -8.34
CA GLN A 155 -8.71 -3.58 -9.67
C GLN A 155 -7.64 -3.31 -10.73
N SER A 156 -7.06 -2.10 -10.72
CA SER A 156 -5.99 -1.73 -11.65
C SER A 156 -4.76 -2.63 -11.48
N ARG A 157 -4.36 -2.92 -10.24
CA ARG A 157 -3.28 -3.86 -9.95
C ARG A 157 -3.60 -5.25 -10.49
N ASN A 158 -4.77 -5.79 -10.17
CA ASN A 158 -5.18 -7.11 -10.61
C ASN A 158 -5.14 -7.23 -12.14
N GLN A 159 -5.62 -6.22 -12.86
CA GLN A 159 -5.56 -6.17 -14.32
C GLN A 159 -4.13 -6.15 -14.88
N LYS A 160 -3.23 -5.36 -14.26
CA LYS A 160 -1.81 -5.31 -14.66
C LYS A 160 -1.13 -6.66 -14.46
N VAL A 161 -1.33 -7.28 -13.29
CA VAL A 161 -0.75 -8.59 -12.97
C VAL A 161 -1.32 -9.67 -13.90
N ALA A 162 -2.63 -9.66 -14.18
CA ALA A 162 -3.25 -10.59 -15.11
C ALA A 162 -2.67 -10.47 -16.53
N LYS A 163 -2.46 -9.26 -17.04
CA LYS A 163 -1.81 -9.04 -18.36
C LYS A 163 -0.38 -9.56 -18.41
N MET A 164 0.31 -9.63 -17.28
CA MET A 164 1.68 -10.11 -17.17
C MET A 164 1.79 -11.55 -16.67
N SER A 165 0.66 -12.25 -16.49
CA SER A 165 0.60 -13.58 -15.88
C SER A 165 1.54 -14.60 -16.54
N GLY A 166 1.65 -14.59 -17.87
CA GLY A 166 2.57 -15.46 -18.61
C GLY A 166 4.06 -15.18 -18.34
N ALA A 167 4.42 -13.92 -18.12
CA ALA A 167 5.80 -13.55 -17.75
C ALA A 167 6.07 -13.86 -16.28
N ILE A 168 5.13 -13.51 -15.39
CA ILE A 168 5.23 -13.76 -13.95
C ILE A 168 5.30 -15.26 -13.67
N GLY A 169 4.48 -16.07 -14.36
CA GLY A 169 4.44 -17.52 -14.16
C GLY A 169 5.78 -18.25 -14.41
N LYS A 170 6.64 -17.65 -15.24
CA LYS A 170 8.01 -18.19 -15.50
C LYS A 170 8.96 -17.99 -14.32
N TYR A 171 8.67 -17.04 -13.44
CA TYR A 171 9.55 -16.61 -12.34
C TYR A 171 8.86 -16.68 -10.99
N LEU A 172 7.78 -17.46 -10.88
CA LEU A 172 7.12 -17.65 -9.60
C LEU A 172 8.11 -18.22 -8.57
N PRO A 173 8.27 -17.58 -7.42
CA PRO A 173 9.09 -18.15 -6.34
C PRO A 173 8.45 -19.45 -5.83
N THR A 174 9.27 -20.42 -5.49
CA THR A 174 8.86 -21.60 -4.70
C THR A 174 8.90 -21.22 -3.22
N LEU A 175 7.79 -21.40 -2.54
CA LEU A 175 7.72 -21.29 -1.08
C LEU A 175 8.10 -22.60 -0.42
#